data_a48407a4b21bf9bc4e8184e29a894f4a
#
_entry.id   a48407a4b21bf9bc4e8184e29a894f4a
#
_cell.length_a   1.000
_cell.length_b   1.000
_cell.length_c   1.000
_cell.angle_alpha   90.00
_cell.angle_beta   90.00
_cell.angle_gamma   90.00
#
_symmetry.space_group_name_H-M   'P 1'
#
loop_
_entity.id
_entity.type
_entity.pdbx_description
1 polymer ?
#
loop_
_entity_poly.entity_id
_entity_poly.type
_entity_poly.pdbx_seq_one_letter_code
_entity_poly.pdbx_strand_id
1 'polypeptide(L)'
;IIGARGDYSSVEEIVIRGSSIRLNDEYTYNYCTIGGGTGGSFGSIDIQNSQIHIPSSGGNTAIGNGWQVYYNRESRIRIANSEVSVRCASLGPAIGAAWDSGSGRINILIENSTVTAKGGNLRTDGNYVPGIGKNALGRAPEIGIQILNSTVDSFRLTEKGGTDYVYDDLHTKELPGIPAENISICGSTVNGKTIDHSPDE
;
A
#
# COMPACT_ATOMS: atom_id res chain seq x y z
N ILE A 1 13.96 4.61 7.13
CA ILE A 1 13.66 4.56 5.70
C ILE A 1 14.53 3.50 5.07
N ILE A 2 13.91 2.56 4.38
CA ILE A 2 14.59 1.49 3.63
C ILE A 2 14.21 1.70 2.17
N GLY A 3 15.19 2.07 1.30
CA GLY A 3 14.94 2.24 -0.12
C GLY A 3 15.52 3.52 -0.72
N ALA A 4 14.99 3.93 -1.86
CA ALA A 4 15.45 5.09 -2.61
C ALA A 4 14.89 6.39 -2.02
N ARG A 5 15.73 7.41 -1.89
CA ARG A 5 15.35 8.74 -1.40
C ARG A 5 15.90 9.81 -2.32
N GLY A 6 15.05 10.70 -2.74
CA GLY A 6 15.40 11.86 -3.55
C GLY A 6 15.07 11.68 -5.03
N ASP A 7 15.08 12.80 -5.74
CA ASP A 7 14.69 12.87 -7.13
C ASP A 7 15.60 11.99 -8.01
N TYR A 8 14.96 11.23 -8.90
CA TYR A 8 15.63 10.34 -9.85
C TYR A 8 16.44 9.18 -9.22
N SER A 9 16.30 8.94 -7.91
CA SER A 9 16.91 7.77 -7.30
C SER A 9 16.05 6.52 -7.51
N SER A 10 16.67 5.35 -7.55
CA SER A 10 15.97 4.08 -7.64
C SER A 10 16.67 3.00 -6.82
N VAL A 11 15.88 2.07 -6.33
CA VAL A 11 16.36 0.82 -5.76
C VAL A 11 15.77 -0.34 -6.54
N GLU A 12 16.61 -1.26 -7.02
CA GLU A 12 16.11 -2.39 -7.81
C GLU A 12 15.34 -3.38 -6.95
N GLU A 13 15.90 -3.71 -5.78
CA GLU A 13 15.30 -4.69 -4.91
C GLU A 13 15.48 -4.33 -3.43
N ILE A 14 14.41 -4.54 -2.66
CA ILE A 14 14.43 -4.49 -1.20
C ILE A 14 13.95 -5.85 -0.70
N VAL A 15 14.81 -6.56 0.04
CA VAL A 15 14.49 -7.87 0.62
C VAL A 15 14.56 -7.79 2.13
N ILE A 16 13.46 -8.18 2.79
CA ILE A 16 13.32 -8.23 4.24
C ILE A 16 12.91 -9.66 4.60
N ARG A 17 13.79 -10.40 5.28
CA ARG A 17 13.53 -11.80 5.63
C ARG A 17 13.84 -12.08 7.09
N GLY A 18 12.94 -12.83 7.76
CA GLY A 18 13.14 -13.29 9.13
C GLY A 18 13.36 -12.13 10.10
N SER A 19 12.78 -10.97 9.85
CA SER A 19 13.09 -9.72 10.53
C SER A 19 11.91 -9.19 11.32
N SER A 20 12.19 -8.46 12.39
CA SER A 20 11.21 -7.66 13.11
C SER A 20 11.58 -6.19 12.98
N ILE A 21 10.74 -5.41 12.30
CA ILE A 21 10.93 -3.97 12.09
C ILE A 21 9.78 -3.25 12.81
N ARG A 22 10.13 -2.43 13.77
CA ARG A 22 9.16 -1.62 14.49
C ARG A 22 9.65 -0.17 14.55
N LEU A 23 8.80 0.73 14.07
CA LEU A 23 8.97 2.16 14.34
C LEU A 23 8.22 2.51 15.63
N ASN A 24 8.88 3.26 16.50
CA ASN A 24 8.33 3.58 17.84
C ASN A 24 7.54 4.89 17.87
N ASP A 25 7.73 5.77 16.86
CA ASP A 25 7.16 7.11 16.85
C ASP A 25 6.34 7.40 15.61
N GLU A 26 5.37 8.27 15.75
CA GLU A 26 4.64 8.88 14.65
C GLU A 26 5.51 9.92 13.95
N TYR A 27 6.29 9.51 12.97
CA TYR A 27 7.06 10.45 12.15
C TYR A 27 6.17 11.13 11.11
N THR A 28 6.21 12.46 11.12
CA THR A 28 5.45 13.32 10.20
C THR A 28 6.23 13.72 8.93
N TYR A 29 7.26 12.99 8.56
CA TYR A 29 8.05 13.32 7.37
C TYR A 29 7.44 12.77 6.08
N ASN A 30 7.54 13.54 4.99
CA ASN A 30 7.00 13.23 3.67
C ASN A 30 7.77 12.12 2.93
N TYR A 31 8.11 11.03 3.57
CA TYR A 31 8.86 9.92 2.95
C TYR A 31 8.15 8.59 3.13
N CYS A 32 8.26 7.74 2.09
CA CYS A 32 7.93 6.33 2.20
C CYS A 32 8.87 5.65 3.21
N THR A 33 8.35 4.73 4.02
CA THR A 33 9.18 4.02 5.00
C THR A 33 9.96 2.87 4.38
N ILE A 34 9.32 2.09 3.49
CA ILE A 34 9.93 0.99 2.75
C ILE A 34 9.58 1.17 1.27
N GLY A 35 10.56 1.47 0.42
CA GLY A 35 10.34 1.64 -1.02
C GLY A 35 10.92 2.89 -1.63
N GLY A 36 10.22 3.50 -2.57
CA GLY A 36 10.59 4.77 -3.20
C GLY A 36 10.04 5.97 -2.42
N GLY A 37 10.90 6.84 -1.92
CA GLY A 37 10.50 8.11 -1.32
C GLY A 37 10.04 9.15 -2.35
N THR A 38 9.94 10.42 -1.96
CA THR A 38 9.61 11.51 -2.90
C THR A 38 10.63 11.54 -4.04
N GLY A 39 10.14 11.47 -5.27
CA GLY A 39 10.97 11.42 -6.48
C GLY A 39 11.69 10.08 -6.72
N GLY A 40 11.69 9.19 -5.76
CA GLY A 40 12.37 7.89 -5.85
C GLY A 40 11.45 6.73 -6.23
N SER A 41 12.01 5.70 -6.84
CA SER A 41 11.29 4.51 -7.29
C SER A 41 11.91 3.21 -6.74
N PHE A 42 11.16 2.12 -6.84
CA PHE A 42 11.66 0.78 -6.55
C PHE A 42 11.29 -0.20 -7.68
N GLY A 43 12.05 -1.28 -7.81
CA GLY A 43 11.72 -2.43 -8.67
C GLY A 43 10.89 -3.46 -7.92
N SER A 44 11.44 -4.03 -6.86
CA SER A 44 10.72 -4.99 -6.04
C SER A 44 10.93 -4.75 -4.54
N ILE A 45 9.88 -5.09 -3.77
CA ILE A 45 9.90 -5.20 -2.31
C ILE A 45 9.43 -6.61 -1.98
N ASP A 46 10.26 -7.39 -1.30
CA ASP A 46 9.99 -8.77 -0.90
C ASP A 46 10.13 -8.93 0.62
N ILE A 47 8.99 -9.05 1.31
CA ILE A 47 8.91 -9.21 2.77
C ILE A 47 8.49 -10.64 3.07
N GLN A 48 9.36 -11.41 3.73
CA GLN A 48 9.14 -12.82 4.01
C GLN A 48 9.44 -13.18 5.46
N ASN A 49 8.56 -14.01 6.06
CA ASN A 49 8.76 -14.54 7.42
C ASN A 49 9.11 -13.42 8.43
N SER A 50 8.43 -12.28 8.34
CA SER A 50 8.81 -11.06 9.04
C SER A 50 7.64 -10.41 9.77
N GLN A 51 7.96 -9.57 10.75
CA GLN A 51 7.00 -8.73 11.45
C GLN A 51 7.33 -7.26 11.17
N ILE A 52 6.39 -6.53 10.59
CA ILE A 52 6.55 -5.12 10.24
C ILE A 52 5.48 -4.30 10.97
N HIS A 53 5.90 -3.36 11.78
CA HIS A 53 5.00 -2.44 12.46
C HIS A 53 5.41 -0.98 12.21
N ILE A 54 4.62 -0.28 11.40
CA ILE A 54 4.81 1.14 11.06
C ILE A 54 3.55 1.89 11.49
N PRO A 55 3.51 2.47 12.69
CA PRO A 55 2.31 3.12 13.23
C PRO A 55 1.93 4.40 12.48
N SER A 56 2.91 5.03 11.81
CA SER A 56 2.68 6.15 10.91
C SER A 56 3.87 6.33 9.97
N SER A 57 3.59 6.50 8.68
CA SER A 57 4.57 6.82 7.63
C SER A 57 4.37 8.24 7.16
N GLY A 58 4.46 9.24 7.85
CA GLY A 58 4.42 10.63 7.38
C GLY A 58 3.47 10.89 6.18
N GLY A 59 3.95 11.59 5.16
CA GLY A 59 3.14 12.08 4.04
C GLY A 59 2.90 11.13 2.86
N ASN A 60 3.61 10.02 2.82
CA ASN A 60 3.59 9.07 1.69
C ASN A 60 3.20 7.66 2.14
N THR A 61 3.26 6.67 1.25
CA THR A 61 2.98 5.28 1.60
C THR A 61 3.91 4.76 2.71
N ALA A 62 3.45 3.80 3.50
CA ALA A 62 4.34 3.08 4.40
C ALA A 62 5.22 2.08 3.61
N ILE A 63 4.60 1.34 2.67
CA ILE A 63 5.30 0.38 1.80
C ILE A 63 4.90 0.67 0.35
N GLY A 64 5.87 1.08 -0.50
CA GLY A 64 5.58 1.32 -1.91
C GLY A 64 6.22 2.57 -2.50
N ASN A 65 5.50 3.26 -3.38
CA ASN A 65 5.96 4.52 -3.99
C ASN A 65 5.48 5.75 -3.22
N GLY A 66 6.39 6.68 -3.04
CA GLY A 66 6.10 8.00 -2.52
C GLY A 66 5.53 8.96 -3.58
N TRP A 67 5.57 10.25 -3.26
CA TRP A 67 5.07 11.34 -4.09
C TRP A 67 6.05 11.70 -5.21
N GLN A 68 5.53 12.17 -6.36
CA GLN A 68 6.31 12.69 -7.50
C GLN A 68 7.34 11.69 -8.06
N VAL A 69 6.94 10.45 -8.26
CA VAL A 69 7.79 9.48 -8.95
C VAL A 69 7.69 9.69 -10.45
N TYR A 70 8.81 10.03 -11.09
CA TYR A 70 8.84 10.38 -12.52
C TYR A 70 9.06 9.18 -13.46
N TYR A 71 9.20 7.98 -12.93
CA TYR A 71 9.51 6.78 -13.71
C TYR A 71 8.26 5.97 -14.06
N ASN A 72 8.25 5.51 -15.30
CA ASN A 72 7.28 4.55 -15.81
C ASN A 72 7.95 3.17 -15.79
N ARG A 73 7.72 2.39 -14.74
CA ARG A 73 8.25 1.03 -14.62
C ARG A 73 7.22 0.08 -14.00
N GLU A 74 7.44 -1.19 -14.26
CA GLU A 74 6.75 -2.24 -13.54
C GLU A 74 7.45 -2.50 -12.21
N SER A 75 6.68 -2.54 -11.14
CA SER A 75 7.15 -2.75 -9.78
C SER A 75 6.34 -3.83 -9.09
N ARG A 76 6.92 -4.47 -8.07
CA ARG A 76 6.26 -5.53 -7.33
C ARG A 76 6.43 -5.36 -5.83
N ILE A 77 5.36 -5.59 -5.08
CA ILE A 77 5.37 -5.73 -3.63
C ILE A 77 4.89 -7.15 -3.31
N ARG A 78 5.70 -7.92 -2.60
CA ARG A 78 5.32 -9.25 -2.11
C ARG A 78 5.44 -9.29 -0.59
N ILE A 79 4.38 -9.77 0.06
CA ILE A 79 4.34 -10.01 1.50
C ILE A 79 3.95 -11.47 1.70
N ALA A 80 4.86 -12.28 2.25
CA ALA A 80 4.68 -13.71 2.37
C ALA A 80 5.00 -14.21 3.79
N ASN A 81 4.13 -15.07 4.35
CA ASN A 81 4.31 -15.67 5.67
C ASN A 81 4.67 -14.63 6.75
N SER A 82 4.01 -13.47 6.73
CA SER A 82 4.41 -12.31 7.51
C SER A 82 3.24 -11.67 8.24
N GLU A 83 3.56 -10.92 9.28
CA GLU A 83 2.63 -10.05 9.99
C GLU A 83 2.99 -8.59 9.70
N VAL A 84 2.09 -7.84 9.09
CA VAL A 84 2.34 -6.46 8.65
C VAL A 84 1.23 -5.54 9.16
N SER A 85 1.59 -4.57 9.98
CA SER A 85 0.68 -3.53 10.47
C SER A 85 1.24 -2.17 10.13
N VAL A 86 0.61 -1.50 9.18
CA VAL A 86 1.14 -0.25 8.61
C VAL A 86 0.06 0.81 8.45
N ARG A 87 0.46 2.07 8.62
CA ARG A 87 -0.41 3.23 8.45
C ARG A 87 0.31 4.33 7.67
N CYS A 88 -0.42 4.97 6.76
CA CYS A 88 -0.04 6.27 6.22
C CYS A 88 -0.71 7.39 7.03
N ALA A 89 0.00 8.46 7.34
CA ALA A 89 -0.55 9.58 8.10
C ALA A 89 -1.18 10.67 7.21
N SER A 90 -0.94 10.65 5.90
CA SER A 90 -1.34 11.73 5.00
C SER A 90 -1.95 11.21 3.68
N LEU A 91 -1.43 11.60 2.54
CA LEU A 91 -2.10 11.50 1.23
C LEU A 91 -1.87 10.17 0.49
N GLY A 92 -1.26 9.17 1.11
CA GLY A 92 -0.98 7.88 0.46
C GLY A 92 -1.76 6.72 1.08
N PRO A 93 -1.90 5.60 0.34
CA PRO A 93 -2.28 4.34 0.94
C PRO A 93 -1.18 3.87 1.89
N ALA A 94 -1.49 2.94 2.77
CA ALA A 94 -0.46 2.33 3.60
C ALA A 94 0.46 1.44 2.76
N ILE A 95 -0.10 0.70 1.79
CA ILE A 95 0.65 -0.14 0.85
C ILE A 95 0.25 0.22 -0.58
N GLY A 96 1.23 0.59 -1.42
CA GLY A 96 0.98 0.90 -2.84
C GLY A 96 1.58 2.19 -3.35
N ALA A 97 0.78 3.12 -3.88
CA ALA A 97 1.24 4.33 -4.57
C ALA A 97 0.60 5.61 -4.04
N ALA A 98 1.41 6.56 -3.60
CA ALA A 98 0.95 7.89 -3.17
C ALA A 98 0.50 8.76 -4.36
N TRP A 99 0.12 9.99 -4.08
CA TRP A 99 -0.31 10.98 -5.08
C TRP A 99 0.80 11.30 -6.07
N ASP A 100 0.44 11.44 -7.35
CA ASP A 100 1.34 11.76 -8.47
C ASP A 100 2.58 10.85 -8.53
N SER A 101 2.39 9.58 -8.22
CA SER A 101 3.45 8.58 -8.11
C SER A 101 3.87 7.96 -9.44
N GLY A 102 3.65 8.69 -10.55
CA GLY A 102 4.10 8.30 -11.87
C GLY A 102 3.12 7.42 -12.63
N SER A 103 3.64 6.73 -13.62
CA SER A 103 2.91 5.77 -14.47
C SER A 103 3.56 4.38 -14.35
N GLY A 104 3.00 3.39 -15.02
CA GLY A 104 3.47 2.01 -14.96
C GLY A 104 2.52 1.13 -14.17
N ARG A 105 3.04 0.07 -13.55
CA ARG A 105 2.23 -0.88 -12.81
C ARG A 105 2.90 -1.29 -11.50
N ILE A 106 2.12 -1.45 -10.43
CA ILE A 106 2.56 -2.09 -9.19
C ILE A 106 1.69 -3.33 -8.96
N ASN A 107 2.33 -4.49 -8.93
CA ASN A 107 1.68 -5.74 -8.57
C ASN A 107 1.92 -6.03 -7.09
N ILE A 108 0.83 -6.12 -6.31
CA ILE A 108 0.85 -6.39 -4.87
C ILE A 108 0.38 -7.82 -4.65
N LEU A 109 1.25 -8.67 -4.10
CA LEU A 109 0.95 -10.04 -3.70
C LEU A 109 1.05 -10.18 -2.19
N ILE A 110 -0.04 -10.63 -1.57
CA ILE A 110 -0.10 -10.97 -0.14
C ILE A 110 -0.45 -12.45 -0.04
N GLU A 111 0.42 -13.25 0.56
CA GLU A 111 0.22 -14.68 0.69
C GLU A 111 0.57 -15.21 2.08
N ASN A 112 -0.28 -16.10 2.61
CA ASN A 112 -0.10 -16.74 3.92
C ASN A 112 0.25 -15.72 5.03
N SER A 113 -0.39 -14.55 5.03
CA SER A 113 0.02 -13.42 5.84
C SER A 113 -1.16 -12.78 6.57
N THR A 114 -0.85 -12.03 7.63
CA THR A 114 -1.80 -11.15 8.31
C THR A 114 -1.39 -9.70 8.06
N VAL A 115 -2.25 -8.93 7.43
CA VAL A 115 -1.96 -7.55 7.03
C VAL A 115 -3.04 -6.60 7.54
N THR A 116 -2.63 -5.58 8.28
CA THR A 116 -3.48 -4.42 8.62
C THR A 116 -2.92 -3.18 7.97
N ALA A 117 -3.66 -2.58 7.07
CA ALA A 117 -3.25 -1.42 6.29
C ALA A 117 -4.24 -0.27 6.45
N LYS A 118 -3.78 0.87 7.01
CA LYS A 118 -4.61 2.05 7.21
C LYS A 118 -4.16 3.18 6.29
N GLY A 119 -5.02 3.56 5.36
CA GLY A 119 -4.80 4.68 4.43
C GLY A 119 -4.70 6.02 5.11
N GLY A 120 -4.22 7.02 4.39
CA GLY A 120 -4.01 8.36 4.90
C GLY A 120 -5.28 9.22 4.98
N ASN A 121 -5.07 10.52 5.05
CA ASN A 121 -6.15 11.49 5.20
C ASN A 121 -7.01 11.59 3.93
N LEU A 122 -8.32 11.73 4.16
CA LEU A 122 -9.25 12.12 3.13
C LEU A 122 -8.91 13.52 2.62
N ARG A 123 -8.92 13.70 1.32
CA ARG A 123 -8.83 15.04 0.72
C ARG A 123 -10.19 15.73 0.74
N THR A 124 -10.15 17.05 0.74
CA THR A 124 -11.33 17.92 0.75
C THR A 124 -12.24 17.78 -0.48
N ASP A 125 -11.78 17.08 -1.52
CA ASP A 125 -12.52 16.81 -2.75
C ASP A 125 -13.38 15.53 -2.71
N GLY A 126 -13.49 14.88 -1.56
CA GLY A 126 -14.29 13.67 -1.37
C GLY A 126 -13.59 12.37 -1.78
N ASN A 127 -12.38 12.43 -2.35
CA ASN A 127 -11.61 11.25 -2.69
C ASN A 127 -10.88 10.71 -1.45
N TYR A 128 -11.18 9.50 -1.07
CA TYR A 128 -10.49 8.83 0.02
C TYR A 128 -9.25 8.06 -0.47
N VAL A 129 -8.36 7.76 0.46
CA VAL A 129 -7.16 7.00 0.19
C VAL A 129 -7.32 5.61 0.81
N PRO A 130 -7.25 4.52 0.03
CA PRO A 130 -7.42 3.17 0.53
C PRO A 130 -6.27 2.74 1.44
N GLY A 131 -6.47 1.69 2.22
CA GLY A 131 -5.40 1.05 2.97
C GLY A 131 -4.36 0.42 2.05
N ILE A 132 -4.83 -0.31 1.03
CA ILE A 132 -4.00 -0.95 0.00
C ILE A 132 -4.45 -0.45 -1.37
N GLY A 133 -3.52 0.05 -2.19
CA GLY A 133 -3.86 0.52 -3.54
C GLY A 133 -3.14 1.79 -3.95
N LYS A 134 -3.88 2.77 -4.47
CA LYS A 134 -3.32 4.04 -4.92
C LYS A 134 -4.16 5.24 -4.49
N ASN A 135 -3.52 6.40 -4.41
CA ASN A 135 -4.25 7.65 -4.41
C ASN A 135 -4.80 7.91 -5.82
N ALA A 136 -6.10 8.13 -5.93
CA ALA A 136 -6.79 8.31 -7.21
C ALA A 136 -6.48 9.65 -7.92
N LEU A 137 -5.74 10.54 -7.29
CA LEU A 137 -5.46 11.88 -7.80
C LEU A 137 -4.10 11.94 -8.49
N GLY A 138 -4.06 12.69 -9.59
CA GLY A 138 -2.86 12.85 -10.40
C GLY A 138 -2.53 11.61 -11.23
N ARG A 139 -1.29 11.55 -11.71
CA ARG A 139 -0.77 10.34 -12.38
C ARG A 139 -0.47 9.28 -11.32
N ALA A 140 -1.05 8.13 -11.47
CA ALA A 140 -0.80 7.00 -10.59
C ALA A 140 -0.64 5.73 -11.43
N PRO A 141 0.22 4.79 -11.01
CA PRO A 141 0.40 3.53 -11.71
C PRO A 141 -0.88 2.71 -11.71
N GLU A 142 -0.99 1.76 -12.61
CA GLU A 142 -1.95 0.68 -12.47
C GLU A 142 -1.61 -0.14 -11.24
N ILE A 143 -2.63 -0.62 -10.54
CA ILE A 143 -2.45 -1.49 -9.37
C ILE A 143 -3.10 -2.83 -9.67
N GLY A 144 -2.34 -3.90 -9.49
CA GLY A 144 -2.84 -5.27 -9.40
C GLY A 144 -2.72 -5.76 -7.97
N ILE A 145 -3.76 -6.37 -7.43
CA ILE A 145 -3.78 -6.91 -6.05
C ILE A 145 -4.14 -8.38 -6.11
N GLN A 146 -3.30 -9.21 -5.49
CA GLN A 146 -3.56 -10.63 -5.31
C GLN A 146 -3.41 -10.99 -3.82
N ILE A 147 -4.44 -11.63 -3.25
CA ILE A 147 -4.48 -12.04 -1.85
C ILE A 147 -4.75 -13.53 -1.78
N LEU A 148 -3.83 -14.30 -1.20
CA LEU A 148 -3.88 -15.76 -1.13
C LEU A 148 -3.73 -16.23 0.31
N ASN A 149 -4.68 -17.05 0.79
CA ASN A 149 -4.62 -17.70 2.11
C ASN A 149 -4.24 -16.73 3.25
N SER A 150 -4.81 -15.53 3.24
CA SER A 150 -4.38 -14.45 4.11
C SER A 150 -5.54 -13.80 4.86
N THR A 151 -5.22 -13.12 5.95
CA THR A 151 -6.14 -12.21 6.63
C THR A 151 -5.69 -10.78 6.37
N VAL A 152 -6.54 -10.00 5.71
CA VAL A 152 -6.22 -8.63 5.31
C VAL A 152 -7.31 -7.67 5.78
N ASP A 153 -6.92 -6.71 6.59
CA ASP A 153 -7.77 -5.59 6.99
C ASP A 153 -7.25 -4.30 6.34
N SER A 154 -8.03 -3.76 5.44
CA SER A 154 -7.75 -2.51 4.75
C SER A 154 -8.74 -1.43 5.18
N PHE A 155 -8.22 -0.26 5.53
CA PHE A 155 -9.01 0.82 6.13
C PHE A 155 -8.75 2.15 5.43
N ARG A 156 -9.79 2.97 5.37
CA ARG A 156 -9.73 4.39 5.00
C ARG A 156 -10.19 5.28 6.15
N LEU A 157 -9.82 6.53 6.14
CA LEU A 157 -10.41 7.53 7.02
C LEU A 157 -11.88 7.79 6.66
N THR A 158 -12.68 8.14 7.66
CA THR A 158 -14.06 8.58 7.44
C THR A 158 -14.11 9.93 6.72
N GLU A 159 -15.23 10.22 6.03
CA GLU A 159 -15.45 11.46 5.29
C GLU A 159 -15.32 12.75 6.12
N LYS A 160 -15.41 12.65 7.43
CA LYS A 160 -15.35 13.82 8.33
C LYS A 160 -13.93 14.17 8.81
N GLY A 161 -12.90 13.53 8.27
CA GLY A 161 -11.50 13.83 8.64
C GLY A 161 -11.14 13.52 10.08
N GLY A 162 -11.93 12.67 10.73
CA GLY A 162 -11.64 12.19 12.08
C GLY A 162 -10.51 11.15 12.10
N THR A 163 -10.16 10.72 13.30
CA THR A 163 -9.23 9.59 13.51
C THR A 163 -9.90 8.23 13.32
N ASP A 164 -11.20 8.22 13.05
CA ASP A 164 -11.98 7.01 12.89
C ASP A 164 -11.72 6.39 11.52
N TYR A 165 -11.40 5.12 11.51
CA TYR A 165 -11.19 4.34 10.30
C TYR A 165 -12.40 3.44 10.04
N VAL A 166 -12.78 3.31 8.78
CA VAL A 166 -13.73 2.31 8.31
C VAL A 166 -13.03 1.35 7.35
N TYR A 167 -13.52 0.13 7.26
CA TYR A 167 -13.05 -0.80 6.25
C TYR A 167 -13.29 -0.21 4.86
N ASP A 168 -12.30 -0.28 3.99
CA ASP A 168 -12.52 -0.04 2.58
C ASP A 168 -13.01 -1.32 1.88
N ASP A 169 -13.67 -1.15 0.75
CA ASP A 169 -14.22 -2.26 -0.01
C ASP A 169 -13.19 -2.80 -1.01
N LEU A 170 -12.08 -3.34 -0.49
CA LEU A 170 -10.98 -3.89 -1.30
C LEU A 170 -11.45 -4.93 -2.34
N HIS A 171 -12.57 -5.58 -2.10
CA HIS A 171 -13.15 -6.63 -2.95
C HIS A 171 -14.28 -6.13 -3.85
N THR A 172 -14.58 -4.84 -3.85
CA THR A 172 -15.66 -4.27 -4.65
C THR A 172 -15.11 -3.34 -5.74
N LYS A 173 -16.00 -2.95 -6.66
CA LYS A 173 -15.69 -2.01 -7.75
C LYS A 173 -15.44 -0.57 -7.25
N GLU A 174 -15.48 -0.34 -5.95
CA GLU A 174 -15.46 1.00 -5.35
C GLU A 174 -14.07 1.48 -4.92
N LEU A 175 -13.03 0.67 -5.05
CA LEU A 175 -11.66 1.18 -4.85
C LEU A 175 -11.32 2.21 -5.92
N PRO A 176 -11.03 3.46 -5.55
CA PRO A 176 -10.77 4.51 -6.53
C PRO A 176 -9.67 4.13 -7.51
N GLY A 177 -10.04 4.00 -8.77
CA GLY A 177 -9.10 3.78 -9.85
C GLY A 177 -8.43 2.40 -9.90
N ILE A 178 -8.96 1.40 -9.19
CA ILE A 178 -8.54 0.00 -9.34
C ILE A 178 -9.73 -0.80 -9.88
N PRO A 179 -9.70 -1.20 -11.14
CA PRO A 179 -10.73 -2.05 -11.72
C PRO A 179 -10.82 -3.40 -10.99
N ALA A 180 -12.04 -3.95 -10.86
CA ALA A 180 -12.27 -5.21 -10.16
C ALA A 180 -11.47 -6.37 -10.77
N GLU A 181 -11.27 -6.38 -12.09
CA GLU A 181 -10.44 -7.35 -12.81
C GLU A 181 -8.95 -7.33 -12.42
N ASN A 182 -8.49 -6.31 -11.74
CA ASN A 182 -7.13 -6.22 -11.21
C ASN A 182 -7.03 -6.72 -9.76
N ILE A 183 -8.11 -7.23 -9.17
CA ILE A 183 -8.13 -7.75 -7.80
C ILE A 183 -8.49 -9.23 -7.84
N SER A 184 -7.65 -10.08 -7.27
CA SER A 184 -7.87 -11.51 -7.11
C SER A 184 -7.69 -11.89 -5.64
N ILE A 185 -8.67 -12.62 -5.09
CA ILE A 185 -8.67 -13.04 -3.68
C ILE A 185 -9.03 -14.52 -3.64
N CYS A 186 -8.22 -15.33 -2.99
CA CYS A 186 -8.46 -16.77 -2.87
C CYS A 186 -8.14 -17.26 -1.45
N GLY A 187 -9.05 -18.04 -0.87
CA GLY A 187 -8.88 -18.67 0.44
C GLY A 187 -8.62 -17.68 1.58
N SER A 188 -9.11 -16.46 1.48
CA SER A 188 -8.70 -15.37 2.35
C SER A 188 -9.87 -14.73 3.10
N THR A 189 -9.56 -14.11 4.24
CA THR A 189 -10.47 -13.22 4.95
C THR A 189 -10.05 -11.78 4.69
N VAL A 190 -10.93 -10.99 4.09
CA VAL A 190 -10.70 -9.59 3.80
C VAL A 190 -11.75 -8.74 4.48
N ASN A 191 -11.33 -7.78 5.30
CA ASN A 191 -12.21 -6.91 6.07
C ASN A 191 -13.28 -7.69 6.85
N GLY A 192 -12.86 -8.78 7.51
CA GLY A 192 -13.70 -9.65 8.30
C GLY A 192 -14.65 -10.57 7.52
N LYS A 193 -14.56 -10.63 6.20
CA LYS A 193 -15.36 -11.50 5.34
C LYS A 193 -14.47 -12.53 4.65
N THR A 194 -14.89 -13.79 4.64
CA THR A 194 -14.24 -14.81 3.79
C THR A 194 -14.64 -14.57 2.35
N ILE A 195 -13.66 -14.41 1.49
CA ILE A 195 -13.86 -14.04 0.08
C ILE A 195 -13.02 -14.96 -0.81
N ASP A 196 -13.67 -15.45 -1.86
CA ASP A 196 -13.05 -15.99 -3.05
C ASP A 196 -13.55 -15.15 -4.22
N HIS A 197 -12.68 -14.40 -4.84
CA HIS A 197 -12.96 -13.56 -5.99
C HIS A 197 -11.89 -13.80 -7.06
N SER A 198 -12.34 -14.27 -8.20
CA SER A 198 -11.52 -14.36 -9.41
C SER A 198 -11.86 -13.20 -10.36
N PRO A 199 -10.89 -12.58 -11.01
CA PRO A 199 -11.16 -11.55 -12.01
C PRO A 199 -11.93 -12.06 -13.24
N ASP A 200 -12.02 -13.39 -13.40
CA ASP A 200 -12.71 -14.04 -14.53
C ASP A 200 -14.19 -14.40 -14.23
N GLU A 201 -14.67 -14.08 -13.04
CA GLU A 201 -16.07 -14.20 -12.59
C GLU A 201 -16.74 -12.81 -12.49
#